data_765cb1a4b86102a88e7cf2784db638f9
#
_entry.id   765cb1a4b86102a88e7cf2784db638f9
#
_cell.length_a   1.000
_cell.length_b   1.000
_cell.length_c   1.000
_cell.angle_alpha   90.00
_cell.angle_beta   90.00
_cell.angle_gamma   90.00
#
_symmetry.space_group_name_H-M   'P 1'
#
loop_
_entity.id
_entity.type
_entity.pdbx_description
1 polymer ?
#
loop_
_entity_poly.entity_id
_entity_poly.type
_entity_poly.pdbx_seq_one_letter_code
_entity_poly.pdbx_strand_id
1 'polypeptide(L)'
;INIGYSCRLISESMSVLVVSEAAPADTRDALQRSLDTALAQRAEERAPAEEFALVVEGHSLQHVLHDDALADVFLPLAAQCRAVVCCRVSPLQKALVVELVKRRSNDILLAIGDGANDVGMIQAAHVGIGISGLEGLQAARSADVSIAQFRFLRKLLLVHGNWSYARLSKSVLYSFYKTVTLYVTLFWFSLYNKFSGQTAYESWSQSFYNVVFTMMPTLVIGIFDQYVSAAMLERYPQLY
;
A
#
# COMPACT_ATOMS: atom_id res chain seq x y z
N ILE A 1 -20.15 -13.24 7.20
CA ILE A 1 -20.22 -12.56 8.52
C ILE A 1 -19.46 -13.41 9.57
N ASN A 2 -19.80 -14.68 9.79
CA ASN A 2 -19.15 -15.53 10.81
C ASN A 2 -17.62 -15.61 10.68
N ILE A 3 -17.11 -15.68 9.45
CA ILE A 3 -15.65 -15.66 9.20
C ILE A 3 -15.06 -14.31 9.63
N GLY A 4 -15.75 -13.19 9.39
CA GLY A 4 -15.32 -11.87 9.83
C GLY A 4 -15.15 -11.76 11.34
N TYR A 5 -16.07 -12.35 12.10
CA TYR A 5 -15.95 -12.44 13.56
C TYR A 5 -14.81 -13.37 13.99
N SER A 6 -14.69 -14.55 13.37
CA SER A 6 -13.65 -15.54 13.70
C SER A 6 -12.23 -15.01 13.49
N CYS A 7 -12.00 -14.19 12.44
CA CYS A 7 -10.69 -13.56 12.19
C CYS A 7 -10.52 -12.20 12.87
N ARG A 8 -11.48 -11.79 13.71
CA ARG A 8 -11.50 -10.49 14.41
C ARG A 8 -11.44 -9.26 13.49
N LEU A 9 -11.91 -9.41 12.26
CA LEU A 9 -12.11 -8.29 11.34
C LEU A 9 -13.35 -7.49 11.76
N ILE A 10 -14.38 -8.18 12.25
CA ILE A 10 -15.58 -7.60 12.85
C ILE A 10 -15.55 -7.93 14.34
N SER A 11 -15.73 -6.93 15.20
CA SER A 11 -15.88 -7.08 16.66
C SER A 11 -17.34 -6.93 17.07
N GLU A 12 -17.69 -7.45 18.25
CA GLU A 12 -19.03 -7.31 18.81
C GLU A 12 -19.42 -5.85 19.13
N SER A 13 -18.42 -4.98 19.28
CA SER A 13 -18.59 -3.55 19.51
C SER A 13 -18.84 -2.73 18.23
N MET A 14 -18.76 -3.35 17.04
CA MET A 14 -18.96 -2.68 15.76
C MET A 14 -20.42 -2.75 15.32
N SER A 15 -20.96 -1.64 14.83
CA SER A 15 -22.24 -1.62 14.12
C SER A 15 -22.06 -2.17 12.71
N VAL A 16 -22.78 -3.24 12.37
CA VAL A 16 -22.67 -3.92 11.07
C VAL A 16 -23.76 -3.39 10.14
N LEU A 17 -23.31 -2.75 9.06
CA LEU A 17 -24.16 -2.29 7.95
C LEU A 17 -24.17 -3.37 6.87
N VAL A 18 -25.36 -3.84 6.47
CA VAL A 18 -25.50 -4.91 5.48
C VAL A 18 -26.22 -4.38 4.24
N VAL A 19 -25.62 -4.58 3.07
CA VAL A 19 -26.16 -4.25 1.76
C VAL A 19 -26.25 -5.53 0.93
N SER A 20 -27.48 -6.03 0.76
CA SER A 20 -27.76 -7.32 0.08
C SER A 20 -28.92 -7.22 -0.89
N GLU A 21 -29.08 -6.08 -1.53
CA GLU A 21 -30.24 -5.77 -2.39
C GLU A 21 -30.04 -6.31 -3.82
N ALA A 22 -31.10 -6.84 -4.39
CA ALA A 22 -31.08 -7.41 -5.75
C ALA A 22 -31.28 -6.38 -6.86
N ALA A 23 -31.92 -5.24 -6.55
CA ALA A 23 -32.18 -4.18 -7.54
C ALA A 23 -31.27 -2.95 -7.34
N PRO A 24 -30.90 -2.25 -8.42
CA PRO A 24 -30.00 -1.08 -8.33
C PRO A 24 -30.59 0.06 -7.50
N ALA A 25 -31.90 0.31 -7.60
CA ALA A 25 -32.59 1.36 -6.84
C ALA A 25 -32.54 1.08 -5.35
N ASP A 26 -32.88 -0.15 -4.94
CA ASP A 26 -32.86 -0.57 -3.54
C ASP A 26 -31.43 -0.55 -2.98
N THR A 27 -30.44 -0.92 -3.80
CA THR A 27 -29.02 -0.81 -3.44
C THR A 27 -28.60 0.63 -3.14
N ARG A 28 -29.08 1.59 -3.96
CA ARG A 28 -28.84 3.02 -3.73
C ARG A 28 -29.44 3.48 -2.40
N ASP A 29 -30.69 3.14 -2.14
CA ASP A 29 -31.39 3.54 -0.93
C ASP A 29 -30.76 2.90 0.32
N ALA A 30 -30.30 1.66 0.22
CA ALA A 30 -29.60 0.98 1.31
C ALA A 30 -28.23 1.62 1.59
N LEU A 31 -27.46 1.96 0.57
CA LEU A 31 -26.17 2.65 0.70
C LEU A 31 -26.36 4.06 1.28
N GLN A 32 -27.35 4.82 0.79
CA GLN A 32 -27.63 6.16 1.28
C GLN A 32 -28.05 6.14 2.75
N ARG A 33 -28.97 5.26 3.15
CA ARG A 33 -29.36 5.08 4.56
C ARG A 33 -28.19 4.69 5.45
N SER A 34 -27.33 3.81 4.97
CA SER A 34 -26.11 3.40 5.69
C SER A 34 -25.13 4.55 5.87
N LEU A 35 -24.96 5.38 4.83
CA LEU A 35 -24.10 6.57 4.87
C LEU A 35 -24.66 7.61 5.84
N ASP A 36 -25.97 7.90 5.77
CA ASP A 36 -26.64 8.85 6.64
C ASP A 36 -26.54 8.41 8.12
N THR A 37 -26.69 7.10 8.38
CA THR A 37 -26.51 6.52 9.72
C THR A 37 -25.07 6.70 10.22
N ALA A 38 -24.08 6.40 9.38
CA ALA A 38 -22.67 6.54 9.75
C ALA A 38 -22.28 8.01 9.99
N LEU A 39 -22.82 8.94 9.20
CA LEU A 39 -22.59 10.38 9.37
C LEU A 39 -23.28 10.93 10.61
N ALA A 40 -24.53 10.52 10.89
CA ALA A 40 -25.29 10.97 12.06
C ALA A 40 -24.59 10.55 13.37
N GLN A 41 -24.15 9.29 13.47
CA GLN A 41 -23.45 8.80 14.67
C GLN A 41 -22.10 9.47 14.87
N ARG A 42 -21.41 9.83 13.79
CA ARG A 42 -20.14 10.55 13.88
C ARG A 42 -20.30 12.02 14.29
N ALA A 43 -21.47 12.62 14.05
CA ALA A 43 -21.81 13.99 14.45
C ALA A 43 -22.15 14.09 15.94
N GLU A 44 -22.51 12.99 16.59
CA GLU A 44 -22.76 12.92 18.03
C GLU A 44 -21.42 12.81 18.79
N GLU A 45 -20.78 13.93 19.05
CA GLU A 45 -19.45 14.06 19.72
C GLU A 45 -19.38 13.44 21.15
N ARG A 46 -20.44 12.89 21.71
CA ARG A 46 -20.53 12.39 23.11
C ARG A 46 -20.48 10.87 23.28
N ALA A 47 -20.55 10.08 22.21
CA ALA A 47 -20.40 8.63 22.30
C ALA A 47 -18.98 8.21 21.91
N PRO A 48 -18.42 7.14 22.51
CA PRO A 48 -17.19 6.54 21.97
C PRO A 48 -17.48 6.21 20.51
N ALA A 49 -16.62 6.68 19.59
CA ALA A 49 -16.84 6.54 18.16
C ALA A 49 -17.12 5.08 17.84
N GLU A 50 -18.38 4.75 17.56
CA GLU A 50 -18.75 3.41 17.14
C GLU A 50 -18.03 3.11 15.81
N GLU A 51 -17.31 2.01 15.79
CA GLU A 51 -16.65 1.56 14.59
C GLU A 51 -17.67 0.81 13.71
N PHE A 52 -17.69 1.12 12.42
CA PHE A 52 -18.59 0.48 11.46
C PHE A 52 -17.87 -0.65 10.71
N ALA A 53 -18.63 -1.71 10.45
CA ALA A 53 -18.27 -2.73 9.48
C ALA A 53 -19.33 -2.79 8.37
N LEU A 54 -18.91 -2.71 7.12
CA LEU A 54 -19.80 -2.80 5.96
C LEU A 54 -19.73 -4.20 5.36
N VAL A 55 -20.88 -4.83 5.17
CA VAL A 55 -21.01 -6.13 4.50
C VAL A 55 -21.81 -5.93 3.21
N VAL A 56 -21.19 -6.26 2.08
CA VAL A 56 -21.81 -6.10 0.76
C VAL A 56 -21.85 -7.43 0.03
N GLU A 57 -23.01 -7.79 -0.50
CA GLU A 57 -23.15 -9.01 -1.31
C GLU A 57 -22.75 -8.75 -2.78
N GLY A 58 -22.25 -9.79 -3.45
CA GLY A 58 -21.77 -9.70 -4.82
C GLY A 58 -22.76 -9.17 -5.84
N HIS A 59 -24.08 -9.38 -5.63
CA HIS A 59 -25.13 -8.79 -6.48
C HIS A 59 -25.19 -7.27 -6.34
N SER A 60 -25.29 -6.76 -5.12
CA SER A 60 -25.29 -5.33 -4.85
C SER A 60 -23.98 -4.66 -5.27
N LEU A 61 -22.86 -5.34 -5.06
CA LEU A 61 -21.54 -4.89 -5.50
C LEU A 61 -21.45 -4.76 -7.02
N GLN A 62 -22.11 -5.65 -7.78
CA GLN A 62 -22.17 -5.56 -9.23
C GLN A 62 -22.82 -4.25 -9.70
N HIS A 63 -23.88 -3.80 -9.03
CA HIS A 63 -24.52 -2.52 -9.35
C HIS A 63 -23.57 -1.35 -9.07
N VAL A 64 -22.88 -1.37 -7.94
CA VAL A 64 -21.87 -0.35 -7.58
C VAL A 64 -20.73 -0.27 -8.62
N LEU A 65 -20.29 -1.41 -9.15
CA LEU A 65 -19.18 -1.47 -10.12
C LEU A 65 -19.59 -1.01 -11.52
N HIS A 66 -20.87 -1.00 -11.86
CA HIS A 66 -21.37 -0.59 -13.18
C HIS A 66 -21.97 0.82 -13.22
N ASP A 67 -22.29 1.41 -12.05
CA ASP A 67 -22.89 2.74 -11.93
C ASP A 67 -21.97 3.68 -11.12
N ASP A 68 -21.41 4.65 -11.81
CA ASP A 68 -20.53 5.65 -11.18
C ASP A 68 -21.22 6.43 -10.06
N ALA A 69 -22.53 6.68 -10.16
CA ALA A 69 -23.31 7.38 -9.14
C ALA A 69 -23.43 6.53 -7.86
N LEU A 70 -23.54 5.21 -7.98
CA LEU A 70 -23.51 4.31 -6.82
C LEU A 70 -22.11 4.20 -6.20
N ALA A 71 -21.09 4.21 -7.04
CA ALA A 71 -19.71 4.21 -6.57
C ALA A 71 -19.37 5.48 -5.77
N ASP A 72 -19.92 6.64 -6.14
CA ASP A 72 -19.75 7.91 -5.42
C ASP A 72 -20.38 7.92 -4.01
N VAL A 73 -21.39 7.09 -3.78
CA VAL A 73 -21.98 6.90 -2.44
C VAL A 73 -21.25 5.79 -1.67
N PHE A 74 -20.89 4.71 -2.37
CA PHE A 74 -20.25 3.55 -1.76
C PHE A 74 -18.86 3.85 -1.18
N LEU A 75 -18.00 4.56 -1.93
CA LEU A 75 -16.63 4.80 -1.50
C LEU A 75 -16.50 5.65 -0.23
N PRO A 76 -17.24 6.77 -0.07
CA PRO A 76 -17.23 7.52 1.19
C PRO A 76 -17.73 6.69 2.38
N LEU A 77 -18.76 5.85 2.17
CA LEU A 77 -19.23 4.93 3.19
C LEU A 77 -18.17 3.90 3.57
N ALA A 78 -17.58 3.24 2.57
CA ALA A 78 -16.52 2.25 2.76
C ALA A 78 -15.29 2.83 3.48
N ALA A 79 -14.91 4.07 3.15
CA ALA A 79 -13.80 4.78 3.78
C ALA A 79 -14.06 5.14 5.26
N GLN A 80 -15.33 5.27 5.66
CA GLN A 80 -15.69 5.51 7.06
C GLN A 80 -15.73 4.22 7.89
N CYS A 81 -15.86 3.06 7.23
CA CYS A 81 -15.91 1.77 7.90
C CYS A 81 -14.50 1.28 8.24
N ARG A 82 -14.35 0.70 9.41
CA ARG A 82 -13.09 0.03 9.80
C ARG A 82 -12.82 -1.23 8.99
N ALA A 83 -13.89 -1.92 8.59
CA ALA A 83 -13.82 -3.14 7.79
C ALA A 83 -14.92 -3.17 6.73
N VAL A 84 -14.57 -3.64 5.53
CA VAL A 84 -15.52 -3.90 4.46
C VAL A 84 -15.40 -5.36 4.06
N VAL A 85 -16.50 -6.10 4.10
CA VAL A 85 -16.55 -7.51 3.77
C VAL A 85 -17.42 -7.70 2.52
N CYS A 86 -16.82 -8.05 1.41
CA CYS A 86 -17.52 -8.38 0.17
C CYS A 86 -17.77 -9.90 0.13
N CYS A 87 -19.05 -10.31 0.16
CA CYS A 87 -19.46 -11.70 0.21
C CYS A 87 -19.87 -12.20 -1.17
N ARG A 88 -19.57 -13.47 -1.49
CA ARG A 88 -20.02 -14.15 -2.73
C ARG A 88 -19.63 -13.39 -4.00
N VAL A 89 -18.41 -12.86 -4.02
CA VAL A 89 -17.87 -12.10 -5.16
C VAL A 89 -17.12 -13.02 -6.13
N SER A 90 -17.22 -12.70 -7.42
CA SER A 90 -16.45 -13.37 -8.46
C SER A 90 -15.00 -12.88 -8.48
N PRO A 91 -14.05 -13.64 -9.09
CA PRO A 91 -12.66 -13.18 -9.23
C PRO A 91 -12.54 -11.84 -9.96
N LEU A 92 -13.37 -11.60 -10.96
CA LEU A 92 -13.40 -10.32 -11.68
C LEU A 92 -13.86 -9.17 -10.78
N GLN A 93 -14.89 -9.37 -9.98
CA GLN A 93 -15.36 -8.35 -9.04
C GLN A 93 -14.29 -7.97 -8.02
N LYS A 94 -13.48 -8.92 -7.54
CA LYS A 94 -12.35 -8.62 -6.65
C LYS A 94 -11.38 -7.63 -7.30
N ALA A 95 -11.02 -7.85 -8.55
CA ALA A 95 -10.14 -6.95 -9.29
C ALA A 95 -10.78 -5.57 -9.53
N LEU A 96 -12.05 -5.54 -9.93
CA LEU A 96 -12.79 -4.30 -10.20
C LEU A 96 -12.96 -3.43 -8.96
N VAL A 97 -13.14 -4.00 -7.78
CA VAL A 97 -13.16 -3.25 -6.51
C VAL A 97 -11.82 -2.55 -6.28
N VAL A 98 -10.71 -3.25 -6.46
CA VAL A 98 -9.38 -2.66 -6.31
C VAL A 98 -9.16 -1.54 -7.34
N GLU A 99 -9.57 -1.76 -8.60
CA GLU A 99 -9.50 -0.73 -9.64
C GLU A 99 -10.39 0.48 -9.32
N LEU A 100 -11.60 0.26 -8.82
CA LEU A 100 -12.51 1.33 -8.41
C LEU A 100 -11.85 2.23 -7.34
N VAL A 101 -11.32 1.62 -6.28
CA VAL A 101 -10.63 2.37 -5.23
C VAL A 101 -9.39 3.07 -5.79
N LYS A 102 -8.61 2.40 -6.64
CA LYS A 102 -7.40 2.95 -7.27
C LYS A 102 -7.66 4.19 -8.12
N ARG A 103 -8.80 4.21 -8.85
CA ARG A 103 -9.18 5.35 -9.69
C ARG A 103 -9.68 6.54 -8.91
N ARG A 104 -10.26 6.30 -7.72
CA ARG A 104 -10.97 7.31 -6.93
C ARG A 104 -10.20 7.78 -5.70
N SER A 105 -9.15 7.09 -5.29
CA SER A 105 -8.26 7.49 -4.19
C SER A 105 -6.84 7.69 -4.69
N ASN A 106 -6.08 8.55 -3.99
CA ASN A 106 -4.65 8.73 -4.22
C ASN A 106 -3.80 7.83 -3.31
N ASP A 107 -4.43 6.89 -2.63
CA ASP A 107 -3.77 6.00 -1.67
C ASP A 107 -3.04 4.85 -2.37
N ILE A 108 -2.00 4.35 -1.74
CA ILE A 108 -1.30 3.16 -2.22
C ILE A 108 -2.04 1.92 -1.73
N LEU A 109 -2.53 1.12 -2.67
CA LEU A 109 -3.32 -0.08 -2.41
C LEU A 109 -2.44 -1.31 -2.37
N LEU A 110 -2.64 -2.12 -1.33
CA LEU A 110 -2.02 -3.42 -1.17
C LEU A 110 -3.10 -4.50 -1.28
N ALA A 111 -2.88 -5.51 -2.13
CA ALA A 111 -3.74 -6.68 -2.25
C ALA A 111 -3.01 -7.94 -1.82
N ILE A 112 -3.74 -8.84 -1.18
CA ILE A 112 -3.20 -10.12 -0.70
C ILE A 112 -4.12 -11.24 -1.16
N GLY A 113 -3.54 -12.31 -1.70
CA GLY A 113 -4.28 -13.48 -2.11
C GLY A 113 -3.45 -14.76 -2.03
N ASP A 114 -4.11 -15.91 -2.00
CA ASP A 114 -3.49 -17.24 -1.87
C ASP A 114 -3.84 -18.19 -3.02
N GLY A 115 -4.85 -17.85 -3.83
CA GLY A 115 -5.38 -18.70 -4.87
C GLY A 115 -5.35 -18.09 -6.29
N ALA A 116 -5.67 -18.89 -7.28
CA ALA A 116 -5.80 -18.48 -8.68
C ALA A 116 -6.85 -17.37 -8.87
N ASN A 117 -7.90 -17.38 -8.03
CA ASN A 117 -8.99 -16.42 -8.07
C ASN A 117 -8.58 -15.00 -7.65
N ASP A 118 -7.41 -14.85 -7.02
CA ASP A 118 -6.90 -13.58 -6.52
C ASP A 118 -5.87 -12.92 -7.44
N VAL A 119 -5.42 -13.62 -8.48
CA VAL A 119 -4.41 -13.13 -9.42
C VAL A 119 -4.81 -11.77 -10.02
N GLY A 120 -6.05 -11.63 -10.49
CA GLY A 120 -6.53 -10.36 -11.05
C GLY A 120 -6.54 -9.22 -10.04
N MET A 121 -6.93 -9.50 -8.80
CA MET A 121 -6.93 -8.52 -7.71
C MET A 121 -5.49 -8.10 -7.33
N ILE A 122 -4.57 -9.06 -7.22
CA ILE A 122 -3.16 -8.83 -6.92
C ILE A 122 -2.51 -7.94 -7.98
N GLN A 123 -2.78 -8.20 -9.27
CA GLN A 123 -2.24 -7.43 -10.39
C GLN A 123 -2.86 -6.02 -10.52
N ALA A 124 -4.10 -5.84 -10.10
CA ALA A 124 -4.77 -4.55 -10.14
C ALA A 124 -4.24 -3.58 -9.06
N ALA A 125 -3.73 -4.07 -7.95
CA ALA A 125 -3.22 -3.27 -6.84
C ALA A 125 -1.90 -2.55 -7.19
N HIS A 126 -1.44 -1.66 -6.30
CA HIS A 126 -0.11 -1.04 -6.42
C HIS A 126 0.99 -1.97 -5.89
N VAL A 127 0.67 -2.75 -4.85
CA VAL A 127 1.54 -3.77 -4.28
C VAL A 127 0.74 -5.05 -4.11
N GLY A 128 1.17 -6.11 -4.75
CA GLY A 128 0.57 -7.42 -4.69
C GLY A 128 1.35 -8.39 -3.81
N ILE A 129 0.69 -9.04 -2.87
CA ILE A 129 1.30 -10.06 -2.02
C ILE A 129 0.62 -11.40 -2.27
N GLY A 130 1.40 -12.39 -2.66
CA GLY A 130 0.97 -13.76 -2.85
C GLY A 130 1.34 -14.63 -1.66
N ILE A 131 0.39 -15.41 -1.16
CA ILE A 131 0.66 -16.42 -0.14
C ILE A 131 0.89 -17.75 -0.84
N SER A 132 2.00 -18.42 -0.52
CA SER A 132 2.28 -19.77 -1.01
C SER A 132 1.41 -20.76 -0.25
N GLY A 133 0.16 -20.89 -0.65
CA GLY A 133 -0.84 -21.74 -0.01
C GLY A 133 -0.90 -23.17 -0.59
N LEU A 134 -1.82 -23.97 -0.04
CA LEU A 134 -2.12 -25.31 -0.51
C LEU A 134 -2.89 -25.32 -1.84
N GLU A 135 -3.54 -24.20 -2.20
CA GLU A 135 -4.37 -24.06 -3.40
C GLU A 135 -3.55 -23.79 -4.68
N GLY A 136 -2.24 -23.63 -4.56
CA GLY A 136 -1.33 -23.46 -5.70
C GLY A 136 -0.36 -22.30 -5.54
N LEU A 137 0.51 -22.13 -6.57
CA LEU A 137 1.54 -21.11 -6.59
C LEU A 137 1.18 -19.92 -7.50
N GLN A 138 -0.05 -19.85 -8.00
CA GLN A 138 -0.43 -18.86 -9.02
C GLN A 138 -0.43 -17.44 -8.44
N ALA A 139 -1.04 -17.24 -7.26
CA ALA A 139 -1.00 -15.96 -6.56
C ALA A 139 0.44 -15.54 -6.22
N ALA A 140 1.24 -16.46 -5.69
CA ALA A 140 2.63 -16.22 -5.34
C ALA A 140 3.52 -15.86 -6.54
N ARG A 141 3.25 -16.43 -7.73
CA ARG A 141 3.98 -16.14 -8.97
C ARG A 141 3.58 -14.83 -9.63
N SER A 142 2.36 -14.37 -9.38
CA SER A 142 1.79 -13.16 -9.98
C SER A 142 1.96 -11.93 -9.11
N ALA A 143 2.47 -12.10 -7.88
CA ALA A 143 2.63 -11.05 -6.88
C ALA A 143 4.02 -10.43 -6.92
N ASP A 144 4.14 -9.19 -6.44
CA ASP A 144 5.42 -8.49 -6.27
C ASP A 144 6.25 -9.12 -5.13
N VAL A 145 5.57 -9.59 -4.09
CA VAL A 145 6.19 -10.25 -2.93
C VAL A 145 5.44 -11.54 -2.61
N SER A 146 6.17 -12.61 -2.37
CA SER A 146 5.61 -13.90 -1.94
C SER A 146 5.97 -14.21 -0.50
N ILE A 147 4.98 -14.61 0.29
CA ILE A 147 5.16 -15.03 1.69
C ILE A 147 4.58 -16.43 1.90
N ALA A 148 5.17 -17.20 2.82
CA ALA A 148 4.70 -18.56 3.09
C ALA A 148 3.43 -18.61 3.95
N GLN A 149 3.21 -17.62 4.81
CA GLN A 149 2.05 -17.57 5.71
C GLN A 149 1.61 -16.13 5.93
N PHE A 150 0.32 -15.91 6.09
CA PHE A 150 -0.26 -14.58 6.34
C PHE A 150 0.36 -13.86 7.54
N ARG A 151 0.73 -14.57 8.61
CA ARG A 151 1.36 -13.98 9.80
C ARG A 151 2.66 -13.23 9.51
N PHE A 152 3.36 -13.59 8.44
CA PHE A 152 4.62 -12.92 8.05
C PHE A 152 4.39 -11.55 7.45
N LEU A 153 3.15 -11.21 7.08
CA LEU A 153 2.76 -9.91 6.59
C LEU A 153 3.15 -8.79 7.58
N ARG A 154 2.92 -9.01 8.86
CA ARG A 154 3.29 -8.04 9.90
C ARG A 154 4.79 -7.69 9.85
N LYS A 155 5.62 -8.74 9.76
CA LYS A 155 7.08 -8.55 9.68
C LYS A 155 7.51 -7.94 8.33
N LEU A 156 6.86 -8.34 7.26
CA LEU A 156 7.11 -7.80 5.93
C LEU A 156 6.85 -6.28 5.90
N LEU A 157 5.72 -5.83 6.38
CA LEU A 157 5.36 -4.41 6.38
C LEU A 157 6.18 -3.63 7.40
N LEU A 158 6.10 -3.98 8.69
CA LEU A 158 6.68 -3.16 9.76
C LEU A 158 8.21 -3.16 9.78
N VAL A 159 8.85 -4.26 9.42
CA VAL A 159 10.31 -4.39 9.50
C VAL A 159 10.95 -4.21 8.13
N HIS A 160 10.64 -5.10 7.19
CA HIS A 160 11.31 -5.11 5.89
C HIS A 160 10.92 -3.91 5.03
N GLY A 161 9.65 -3.49 5.04
CA GLY A 161 9.17 -2.30 4.33
C GLY A 161 9.84 -1.04 4.87
N ASN A 162 9.87 -0.87 6.18
CA ASN A 162 10.50 0.27 6.84
C ASN A 162 12.01 0.34 6.55
N TRP A 163 12.73 -0.77 6.72
CA TRP A 163 14.16 -0.81 6.39
C TRP A 163 14.43 -0.55 4.92
N SER A 164 13.64 -1.13 4.01
CA SER A 164 13.78 -0.90 2.57
C SER A 164 13.60 0.57 2.22
N TYR A 165 12.58 1.23 2.76
CA TYR A 165 12.35 2.64 2.56
C TYR A 165 13.51 3.50 3.07
N ALA A 166 13.96 3.27 4.31
CA ALA A 166 15.05 4.00 4.91
C ALA A 166 16.38 3.83 4.15
N ARG A 167 16.70 2.59 3.76
CA ARG A 167 17.90 2.27 2.97
C ARG A 167 17.87 2.93 1.59
N LEU A 168 16.73 2.83 0.90
CA LEU A 168 16.56 3.43 -0.43
C LEU A 168 16.70 4.95 -0.35
N SER A 169 16.02 5.60 0.61
CA SER A 169 16.10 7.04 0.82
C SER A 169 17.52 7.50 1.08
N LYS A 170 18.24 6.83 1.99
CA LYS A 170 19.65 7.14 2.27
C LYS A 170 20.56 6.93 1.06
N SER A 171 20.36 5.84 0.32
CA SER A 171 21.16 5.55 -0.88
C SER A 171 20.95 6.58 -1.97
N VAL A 172 19.71 7.04 -2.16
CA VAL A 172 19.38 8.12 -3.12
C VAL A 172 20.02 9.44 -2.68
N LEU A 173 19.84 9.84 -1.42
CA LEU A 173 20.44 11.07 -0.88
C LEU A 173 21.97 11.04 -0.98
N TYR A 174 22.59 9.91 -0.67
CA TYR A 174 24.04 9.76 -0.81
C TYR A 174 24.48 9.86 -2.28
N SER A 175 23.71 9.32 -3.21
CA SER A 175 24.00 9.41 -4.64
C SER A 175 23.95 10.85 -5.14
N PHE A 176 22.99 11.64 -4.68
CA PHE A 176 22.97 13.09 -4.95
C PHE A 176 24.16 13.80 -4.30
N TYR A 177 24.41 13.53 -3.01
CA TYR A 177 25.51 14.14 -2.28
C TYR A 177 26.86 13.95 -2.99
N LYS A 178 27.22 12.71 -3.37
CA LYS A 178 28.47 12.42 -4.06
C LYS A 178 28.60 13.16 -5.39
N THR A 179 27.50 13.24 -6.13
CA THR A 179 27.46 13.90 -7.44
C THR A 179 27.62 15.42 -7.30
N VAL A 180 26.87 16.02 -6.39
CA VAL A 180 26.97 17.45 -6.09
C VAL A 180 28.38 17.79 -5.61
N THR A 181 28.96 17.02 -4.72
CA THR A 181 30.32 17.23 -4.22
C THR A 181 31.34 17.27 -5.37
N LEU A 182 31.28 16.33 -6.29
CA LEU A 182 32.18 16.30 -7.44
C LEU A 182 31.99 17.54 -8.32
N TYR A 183 30.77 17.86 -8.72
CA TYR A 183 30.52 18.98 -9.64
C TYR A 183 30.75 20.34 -9.01
N VAL A 184 30.46 20.53 -7.73
CA VAL A 184 30.79 21.78 -7.01
C VAL A 184 32.30 21.97 -6.94
N THR A 185 33.07 20.92 -6.70
CA THR A 185 34.54 20.99 -6.72
C THR A 185 35.07 21.40 -8.09
N LEU A 186 34.55 20.81 -9.16
CA LEU A 186 34.92 21.20 -10.54
C LEU A 186 34.52 22.64 -10.87
N PHE A 187 33.37 23.08 -10.39
CA PHE A 187 32.89 24.44 -10.55
C PHE A 187 33.84 25.45 -9.87
N TRP A 188 34.19 25.23 -8.61
CA TRP A 188 35.18 26.05 -7.90
C TRP A 188 36.52 26.09 -8.61
N PHE A 189 37.02 24.97 -9.05
CA PHE A 189 38.27 24.89 -9.81
C PHE A 189 38.19 25.74 -11.08
N SER A 190 37.08 25.68 -11.82
CA SER A 190 36.90 26.51 -13.05
C SER A 190 36.92 27.99 -12.77
N LEU A 191 36.36 28.43 -11.63
CA LEU A 191 36.43 29.85 -11.23
C LEU A 191 37.88 30.28 -10.96
N TYR A 192 38.65 29.53 -10.22
CA TYR A 192 40.06 29.83 -9.94
C TYR A 192 40.92 29.77 -11.19
N ASN A 193 40.63 28.88 -12.11
CA ASN A 193 41.35 28.68 -13.36
C ASN A 193 40.87 29.63 -14.48
N LYS A 194 40.03 30.63 -14.14
CA LYS A 194 39.46 31.62 -15.08
C LYS A 194 38.87 31.00 -16.34
N PHE A 195 38.23 29.85 -16.21
CA PHE A 195 37.60 29.09 -17.31
C PHE A 195 38.57 28.73 -18.45
N SER A 196 39.81 28.42 -18.15
CA SER A 196 40.86 28.12 -19.14
C SER A 196 40.63 26.85 -19.95
N GLY A 197 39.55 26.06 -19.67
CA GLY A 197 39.28 24.79 -20.31
C GLY A 197 40.10 23.60 -19.78
N GLN A 198 40.97 23.82 -18.80
CA GLN A 198 41.69 22.72 -18.15
C GLN A 198 40.77 21.98 -17.19
N THR A 199 40.88 20.67 -17.15
CA THR A 199 40.12 19.80 -16.22
C THR A 199 40.91 19.59 -14.94
N ALA A 200 40.23 19.64 -13.78
CA ALA A 200 40.85 19.37 -12.47
C ALA A 200 41.27 17.90 -12.31
N TYR A 201 40.53 17.02 -12.95
CA TYR A 201 40.76 15.57 -12.90
C TYR A 201 40.85 15.01 -14.31
N GLU A 202 41.71 14.02 -14.50
CA GLU A 202 41.74 13.25 -15.74
C GLU A 202 40.45 12.41 -15.87
N SER A 203 40.03 12.11 -17.10
CA SER A 203 38.80 11.38 -17.39
C SER A 203 38.69 10.05 -16.68
N TRP A 204 39.78 9.33 -16.54
CA TRP A 204 39.83 8.05 -15.82
C TRP A 204 39.62 8.25 -14.32
N SER A 205 40.21 9.26 -13.67
CA SER A 205 39.99 9.58 -12.26
C SER A 205 38.52 9.90 -11.94
N GLN A 206 37.87 10.66 -12.81
CA GLN A 206 36.44 10.99 -12.67
C GLN A 206 35.57 9.74 -12.80
N SER A 207 35.91 8.82 -13.69
CA SER A 207 35.23 7.55 -13.85
C SER A 207 35.42 6.65 -12.61
N PHE A 208 36.67 6.57 -12.11
CA PHE A 208 36.97 5.81 -10.88
C PHE A 208 36.27 6.36 -9.65
N TYR A 209 36.13 7.68 -9.54
CA TYR A 209 35.39 8.30 -8.44
C TYR A 209 33.96 7.74 -8.35
N ASN A 210 33.25 7.65 -9.47
CA ASN A 210 31.89 7.18 -9.50
C ASN A 210 31.74 5.67 -9.30
N VAL A 211 32.66 4.88 -9.88
CA VAL A 211 32.55 3.41 -9.89
C VAL A 211 33.21 2.77 -8.67
N VAL A 212 34.44 3.19 -8.32
CA VAL A 212 35.19 2.54 -7.26
C VAL A 212 35.01 3.20 -5.91
N PHE A 213 35.24 4.53 -5.83
CA PHE A 213 35.31 5.20 -4.53
C PHE A 213 33.93 5.47 -3.91
N THR A 214 32.90 5.69 -4.70
CA THR A 214 31.60 6.12 -4.19
C THR A 214 30.47 5.10 -4.36
N MET A 215 30.68 4.05 -5.14
CA MET A 215 29.70 2.96 -5.30
C MET A 215 29.65 2.07 -4.06
N MET A 216 30.79 1.71 -3.49
CA MET A 216 30.87 0.80 -2.34
C MET A 216 30.08 1.29 -1.11
N PRO A 217 30.20 2.55 -0.65
CA PRO A 217 29.37 3.06 0.44
C PRO A 217 27.87 2.99 0.14
N THR A 218 27.47 3.28 -1.10
CA THR A 218 26.04 3.20 -1.50
C THR A 218 25.52 1.78 -1.39
N LEU A 219 26.29 0.78 -1.83
CA LEU A 219 25.95 -0.64 -1.72
C LEU A 219 25.86 -1.10 -0.26
N VAL A 220 26.85 -0.72 0.55
CA VAL A 220 26.89 -1.08 1.97
C VAL A 220 25.67 -0.50 2.72
N ILE A 221 25.34 0.76 2.48
CA ILE A 221 24.14 1.41 3.05
C ILE A 221 22.88 0.68 2.57
N GLY A 222 22.76 0.42 1.26
CA GLY A 222 21.59 -0.24 0.69
C GLY A 222 21.36 -1.67 1.18
N ILE A 223 22.41 -2.39 1.58
CA ILE A 223 22.30 -3.79 2.01
C ILE A 223 22.22 -3.92 3.54
N PHE A 224 23.10 -3.24 4.28
CA PHE A 224 23.34 -3.53 5.69
C PHE A 224 22.78 -2.49 6.66
N ASP A 225 22.39 -1.30 6.19
CA ASP A 225 21.94 -0.25 7.13
C ASP A 225 20.66 -0.64 7.86
N GLN A 226 20.70 -0.57 9.18
CA GLN A 226 19.58 -0.86 10.08
C GLN A 226 19.59 0.19 11.22
N TYR A 227 18.77 1.21 11.07
CA TYR A 227 18.72 2.31 12.05
C TYR A 227 17.93 1.95 13.33
N VAL A 228 16.99 0.98 13.23
CA VAL A 228 16.19 0.45 14.34
C VAL A 228 16.16 -1.08 14.27
N SER A 229 16.20 -1.75 15.41
CA SER A 229 16.12 -3.20 15.48
C SER A 229 14.73 -3.72 15.12
N ALA A 230 14.66 -4.93 14.54
CA ALA A 230 13.41 -5.58 14.15
C ALA A 230 12.42 -5.69 15.34
N ALA A 231 12.92 -6.06 16.53
CA ALA A 231 12.10 -6.21 17.73
C ALA A 231 11.42 -4.89 18.17
N MET A 232 12.10 -3.75 17.97
CA MET A 232 11.53 -2.44 18.29
C MET A 232 10.44 -2.05 17.30
N LEU A 233 10.65 -2.29 15.99
CA LEU A 233 9.66 -1.99 14.95
C LEU A 233 8.39 -2.86 15.10
N GLU A 234 8.55 -4.12 15.47
CA GLU A 234 7.40 -5.00 15.74
C GLU A 234 6.64 -4.60 17.01
N ARG A 235 7.34 -4.08 18.02
CA ARG A 235 6.74 -3.67 19.30
C ARG A 235 6.04 -2.33 19.21
N TYR A 236 6.60 -1.40 18.44
CA TYR A 236 6.10 -0.03 18.30
C TYR A 236 5.79 0.30 16.83
N PRO A 237 4.63 -0.14 16.30
CA PRO A 237 4.24 0.14 14.91
C PRO A 237 4.14 1.63 14.59
N GLN A 238 4.02 2.47 15.62
CA GLN A 238 3.94 3.94 15.51
C GLN A 238 5.25 4.59 15.02
N LEU A 239 6.35 3.83 15.00
CA LEU A 239 7.64 4.28 14.47
C LEU A 239 7.75 4.18 12.94
N TYR A 240 6.70 3.63 12.30
CA TYR A 240 6.63 3.44 10.84
C TYR A 240 6.21 4.71 10.10
#